data_f8186aa72b7ae06322091f46215d4cf2
#
_entry.id   f8186aa72b7ae06322091f46215d4cf2
#
_cell.length_a   1.000
_cell.length_b   1.000
_cell.length_c   1.000
_cell.angle_alpha   90.00
_cell.angle_beta   90.00
_cell.angle_gamma   90.00
#
_symmetry.space_group_name_H-M   'P 1'
#
loop_
_entity.id
_entity.type
_entity.pdbx_description
1 polymer ?
#
loop_
_entity_poly.entity_id
_entity_poly.type
_entity_poly.pdbx_seq_one_letter_code
_entity_poly.pdbx_strand_id
1 'polypeptide(L)'
;MMAPGVSLNPQKLIFSGTASRPGRHVSVTPENSALEHLHYGRIRLDAAVPLAVFETGGRETALLSMRGTCRVAVNGTAHDLGLHDAIYIPRGSAVEVSTSSEVDLVECAAEVSGEYPLQVVRYADVVKDPTLKFKAGGPSTSRDLNIIIGENVRAGRIVAGFTRSAPGNWTSWPPHEHTALLEEVYVYFDMPPPAFGIQMVYTAPDKPEFVNVVRDGDAVLMPAGFHPNVAAPGHSINFIWMMAARREVQDRLFGGVNVQPGFDTAGTGLEASRK
;
A
#
# COMPACT_ATOMS: atom_id res chain seq x y z
N MET A 1 19.31 -4.10 14.16
CA MET A 1 20.36 -3.08 13.93
C MET A 1 20.15 -2.59 12.52
N MET A 2 19.75 -1.31 12.33
CA MET A 2 19.52 -0.73 11.00
C MET A 2 20.80 -0.78 10.16
N ALA A 3 20.65 -0.96 8.84
CA ALA A 3 21.78 -0.85 7.92
C ALA A 3 22.38 0.57 8.04
N PRO A 4 23.68 0.73 8.21
CA PRO A 4 24.29 2.06 8.30
C PRO A 4 24.20 2.76 6.96
N GLY A 5 23.61 3.97 6.93
CA GLY A 5 23.78 4.91 5.83
C GLY A 5 22.54 5.32 5.03
N VAL A 6 21.32 4.92 5.40
CA VAL A 6 20.13 5.46 4.72
C VAL A 6 19.84 6.86 5.27
N SER A 7 20.14 7.88 4.47
CA SER A 7 19.75 9.26 4.76
C SER A 7 18.40 9.53 4.11
N LEU A 8 17.40 9.83 4.93
CA LEU A 8 16.09 10.24 4.44
C LEU A 8 16.15 11.69 3.94
N ASN A 9 15.66 11.95 2.74
CA ASN A 9 15.44 13.30 2.24
C ASN A 9 13.95 13.64 2.40
N PRO A 10 13.55 14.45 3.41
CA PRO A 10 12.14 14.71 3.71
C PRO A 10 11.33 15.24 2.52
N GLN A 11 11.96 16.02 1.64
CA GLN A 11 11.31 16.61 0.47
C GLN A 11 10.95 15.58 -0.62
N LYS A 12 11.56 14.40 -0.56
CA LYS A 12 11.33 13.29 -1.50
C LYS A 12 10.45 12.19 -0.92
N LEU A 13 9.91 12.37 0.27
CA LEU A 13 9.08 11.35 0.92
C LEU A 13 7.58 11.55 0.71
N ILE A 14 7.14 12.70 0.17
CA ILE A 14 5.72 12.96 -0.06
C ILE A 14 5.41 13.35 -1.50
N PHE A 15 4.36 12.75 -2.05
CA PHE A 15 3.77 13.06 -3.35
C PHE A 15 2.31 13.40 -3.14
N SER A 16 1.94 14.67 -3.33
CA SER A 16 0.59 15.12 -3.04
C SER A 16 -0.33 15.05 -4.26
N GLY A 17 -1.63 14.81 -4.00
CA GLY A 17 -2.68 14.86 -5.00
C GLY A 17 -2.58 13.79 -6.08
N THR A 18 -2.02 12.62 -5.77
CA THR A 18 -1.79 11.53 -6.74
C THR A 18 -3.07 10.95 -7.33
N ALA A 19 -4.23 11.22 -6.72
CA ALA A 19 -5.56 10.82 -7.18
C ALA A 19 -6.31 11.91 -7.97
N SER A 20 -5.66 13.00 -8.40
CA SER A 20 -6.36 14.17 -8.94
C SER A 20 -6.71 14.06 -10.43
N ARG A 21 -6.04 13.22 -11.22
CA ARG A 21 -6.16 13.17 -12.67
C ARG A 21 -6.84 11.88 -13.16
N PRO A 22 -7.73 11.96 -14.18
CA PRO A 22 -8.26 10.78 -14.85
C PRO A 22 -7.19 10.10 -15.72
N GLY A 23 -7.41 8.82 -16.03
CA GLY A 23 -6.47 7.97 -16.75
C GLY A 23 -5.51 7.22 -15.83
N ARG A 24 -4.50 6.57 -16.40
CA ARG A 24 -3.43 5.89 -15.66
C ARG A 24 -2.23 6.82 -15.49
N HIS A 25 -1.79 7.01 -14.25
CA HIS A 25 -0.63 7.82 -13.89
C HIS A 25 0.24 7.07 -12.89
N VAL A 26 1.50 6.81 -13.24
CA VAL A 26 2.52 6.30 -12.32
C VAL A 26 3.20 7.49 -11.67
N SER A 27 2.98 7.66 -10.36
CA SER A 27 3.46 8.83 -9.60
C SER A 27 4.81 8.58 -8.93
N VAL A 28 5.07 7.36 -8.50
CA VAL A 28 6.30 6.96 -7.79
C VAL A 28 6.98 5.83 -8.55
N THR A 29 8.27 6.00 -8.78
CA THR A 29 9.15 4.99 -9.40
C THR A 29 10.53 5.05 -8.74
N PRO A 30 11.38 4.02 -8.89
CA PRO A 30 12.77 4.07 -8.44
C PRO A 30 13.56 5.26 -9.00
N GLU A 31 13.24 5.71 -10.23
CA GLU A 31 13.96 6.80 -10.89
C GLU A 31 13.64 8.19 -10.31
N ASN A 32 12.43 8.37 -9.74
CA ASN A 32 11.99 9.66 -9.20
C ASN A 32 11.86 9.70 -7.66
N SER A 33 12.21 8.62 -6.99
CA SER A 33 12.06 8.49 -5.53
C SER A 33 13.31 7.92 -4.87
N ALA A 34 13.22 7.61 -3.57
CA ALA A 34 14.25 6.90 -2.81
C ALA A 34 13.98 5.39 -2.69
N LEU A 35 12.99 4.87 -3.40
CA LEU A 35 12.66 3.45 -3.45
C LEU A 35 13.53 2.74 -4.48
N GLU A 36 13.79 1.45 -4.26
CA GLU A 36 14.65 0.64 -5.13
C GLU A 36 13.84 -0.24 -6.09
N HIS A 37 12.63 -0.63 -5.69
CA HIS A 37 11.83 -1.63 -6.42
C HIS A 37 10.40 -1.19 -6.67
N LEU A 38 9.78 -0.48 -5.71
CA LEU A 38 8.34 -0.23 -5.70
C LEU A 38 7.95 0.90 -6.64
N HIS A 39 6.94 0.62 -7.46
CA HIS A 39 6.23 1.61 -8.27
C HIS A 39 4.83 1.78 -7.71
N TYR A 40 4.37 3.03 -7.62
CA TYR A 40 3.00 3.37 -7.30
C TYR A 40 2.36 4.13 -8.43
N GLY A 41 1.22 3.66 -8.89
CA GLY A 41 0.36 4.33 -9.86
C GLY A 41 -1.09 4.39 -9.41
N ARG A 42 -1.87 5.18 -10.16
CA ARG A 42 -3.32 5.29 -10.02
C ARG A 42 -4.00 5.19 -11.36
N ILE A 43 -5.10 4.46 -11.43
CA ILE A 43 -5.96 4.37 -12.63
C ILE A 43 -7.34 4.87 -12.24
N ARG A 44 -7.69 6.07 -12.70
CA ARG A 44 -9.02 6.65 -12.49
C ARG A 44 -9.72 6.76 -13.83
N LEU A 45 -10.78 6.01 -14.00
CA LEU A 45 -11.57 6.02 -15.23
C LEU A 45 -12.99 6.51 -14.92
N ASP A 46 -13.57 7.17 -15.90
CA ASP A 46 -14.93 7.67 -15.89
C ASP A 46 -15.51 7.64 -17.33
N ALA A 47 -16.69 8.22 -17.54
CA ALA A 47 -17.33 8.26 -18.84
C ALA A 47 -16.52 9.05 -19.91
N ALA A 48 -15.68 10.00 -19.48
CA ALA A 48 -14.84 10.80 -20.38
C ALA A 48 -13.52 10.08 -20.73
N VAL A 49 -13.00 9.30 -19.80
CA VAL A 49 -11.77 8.50 -19.95
C VAL A 49 -12.08 7.06 -19.53
N PRO A 50 -12.79 6.25 -20.33
CA PRO A 50 -13.31 4.96 -19.91
C PRO A 50 -12.30 3.81 -20.01
N LEU A 51 -11.08 4.07 -20.52
CA LEU A 51 -10.12 3.03 -20.89
C LEU A 51 -8.69 3.44 -20.52
N ALA A 52 -7.93 2.46 -20.00
CA ALA A 52 -6.47 2.54 -19.87
C ALA A 52 -5.83 1.26 -20.41
N VAL A 53 -4.77 1.40 -21.22
CA VAL A 53 -4.03 0.28 -21.81
C VAL A 53 -2.55 0.43 -21.48
N PHE A 54 -1.91 -0.66 -21.05
CA PHE A 54 -0.48 -0.65 -20.75
C PHE A 54 0.11 -2.07 -20.76
N GLU A 55 1.41 -2.15 -20.69
CA GLU A 55 2.15 -3.41 -20.49
C GLU A 55 2.86 -3.40 -19.14
N THR A 56 2.92 -4.54 -18.48
CA THR A 56 3.63 -4.69 -17.20
C THR A 56 5.16 -4.68 -17.39
N GLY A 57 5.67 -5.01 -18.57
CA GLY A 57 7.10 -5.11 -18.83
C GLY A 57 7.76 -6.13 -17.92
N GLY A 58 8.89 -5.79 -17.31
CA GLY A 58 9.58 -6.63 -16.33
C GLY A 58 8.93 -6.71 -14.95
N ARG A 59 7.82 -6.03 -14.73
CA ARG A 59 7.21 -5.87 -13.40
C ARG A 59 6.03 -6.82 -13.18
N GLU A 60 5.96 -7.45 -12.01
CA GLU A 60 4.69 -7.89 -11.46
C GLU A 60 3.86 -6.67 -11.08
N THR A 61 2.55 -6.75 -11.21
CA THR A 61 1.65 -5.62 -10.98
C THR A 61 0.38 -6.08 -10.26
N ALA A 62 -0.01 -5.42 -9.19
CA ALA A 62 -1.31 -5.58 -8.58
C ALA A 62 -2.17 -4.34 -8.82
N LEU A 63 -3.42 -4.53 -9.20
CA LEU A 63 -4.45 -3.51 -9.25
C LEU A 63 -5.47 -3.78 -8.14
N LEU A 64 -5.64 -2.84 -7.22
CA LEU A 64 -6.60 -2.90 -6.12
C LEU A 64 -7.72 -1.88 -6.34
N SER A 65 -8.97 -2.33 -6.39
CA SER A 65 -10.14 -1.47 -6.60
C SER A 65 -10.52 -0.74 -5.30
N MET A 66 -10.39 0.58 -5.29
CA MET A 66 -10.74 1.42 -4.15
C MET A 66 -12.10 2.10 -4.30
N ARG A 67 -12.64 2.17 -5.53
CA ARG A 67 -13.97 2.68 -5.82
C ARG A 67 -14.49 2.08 -7.13
N GLY A 68 -15.81 1.83 -7.18
CA GLY A 68 -16.50 1.41 -8.38
C GLY A 68 -16.21 -0.01 -8.83
N THR A 69 -16.46 -0.27 -10.09
CA THR A 69 -16.28 -1.58 -10.73
C THR A 69 -15.61 -1.41 -12.08
N CYS A 70 -14.83 -2.38 -12.50
CA CYS A 70 -14.18 -2.37 -13.80
C CYS A 70 -13.99 -3.78 -14.36
N ARG A 71 -13.68 -3.82 -15.64
CA ARG A 71 -13.15 -5.00 -16.31
C ARG A 71 -11.66 -4.82 -16.56
N VAL A 72 -10.89 -5.81 -16.17
CA VAL A 72 -9.44 -5.88 -16.43
C VAL A 72 -9.20 -7.06 -17.37
N ALA A 73 -8.79 -6.79 -18.60
CA ALA A 73 -8.36 -7.84 -19.53
C ALA A 73 -6.82 -7.95 -19.46
N VAL A 74 -6.35 -9.18 -19.24
CA VAL A 74 -4.92 -9.51 -19.21
C VAL A 74 -4.66 -10.52 -20.32
N ASN A 75 -3.81 -10.15 -21.28
CA ASN A 75 -3.53 -10.97 -22.48
C ASN A 75 -4.82 -11.45 -23.16
N GLY A 76 -5.83 -10.58 -23.23
CA GLY A 76 -7.13 -10.85 -23.86
C GLY A 76 -8.15 -11.57 -22.97
N THR A 77 -7.76 -12.06 -21.78
CA THR A 77 -8.70 -12.71 -20.85
C THR A 77 -9.25 -11.69 -19.85
N ALA A 78 -10.57 -11.51 -19.82
CA ALA A 78 -11.24 -10.49 -19.02
C ALA A 78 -11.62 -11.00 -17.61
N HIS A 79 -11.45 -10.11 -16.63
CA HIS A 79 -11.79 -10.31 -15.23
C HIS A 79 -12.53 -9.09 -14.72
N ASP A 80 -13.70 -9.26 -14.13
CA ASP A 80 -14.46 -8.17 -13.52
C ASP A 80 -13.97 -7.98 -12.08
N LEU A 81 -13.72 -6.73 -11.65
CA LEU A 81 -13.36 -6.36 -10.30
C LEU A 81 -14.45 -5.48 -9.68
N GLY A 82 -14.87 -5.85 -8.47
CA GLY A 82 -15.70 -5.05 -7.58
C GLY A 82 -14.88 -4.25 -6.57
N LEU A 83 -15.58 -3.55 -5.68
CA LEU A 83 -14.95 -2.77 -4.61
C LEU A 83 -14.05 -3.65 -3.73
N HIS A 84 -12.81 -3.24 -3.58
CA HIS A 84 -11.74 -3.91 -2.82
C HIS A 84 -11.28 -5.25 -3.38
N ASP A 85 -11.82 -5.73 -4.50
CA ASP A 85 -11.19 -6.82 -5.25
C ASP A 85 -9.85 -6.37 -5.79
N ALA A 86 -8.95 -7.34 -6.00
CA ALA A 86 -7.67 -7.09 -6.63
C ALA A 86 -7.35 -8.14 -7.69
N ILE A 87 -6.46 -7.78 -8.60
CA ILE A 87 -5.86 -8.70 -9.56
C ILE A 87 -4.35 -8.56 -9.51
N TYR A 88 -3.66 -9.68 -9.31
CA TYR A 88 -2.23 -9.79 -9.47
C TYR A 88 -1.93 -10.22 -10.90
N ILE A 89 -1.12 -9.45 -11.59
CA ILE A 89 -0.79 -9.57 -13.00
C ILE A 89 0.71 -9.87 -13.13
N PRO A 90 1.09 -10.97 -13.80
CA PRO A 90 2.49 -11.32 -14.01
C PRO A 90 3.21 -10.32 -14.92
N ARG A 91 4.55 -10.32 -14.84
CA ARG A 91 5.41 -9.60 -15.79
C ARG A 91 5.12 -10.04 -17.23
N GLY A 92 5.41 -9.16 -18.19
CA GLY A 92 5.25 -9.46 -19.63
C GLY A 92 3.80 -9.52 -20.09
N SER A 93 2.87 -8.93 -19.35
CA SER A 93 1.43 -8.96 -19.66
C SER A 93 0.97 -7.67 -20.33
N ALA A 94 0.13 -7.82 -21.36
CA ALA A 94 -0.68 -6.73 -21.91
C ALA A 94 -1.95 -6.56 -21.08
N VAL A 95 -2.24 -5.34 -20.66
CA VAL A 95 -3.34 -5.03 -19.73
C VAL A 95 -4.24 -3.95 -20.32
N GLU A 96 -5.54 -4.22 -20.28
CA GLU A 96 -6.59 -3.26 -20.59
C GLU A 96 -7.52 -3.14 -19.39
N VAL A 97 -7.75 -1.92 -18.90
CA VAL A 97 -8.70 -1.62 -17.83
C VAL A 97 -9.82 -0.77 -18.42
N SER A 98 -11.06 -1.19 -18.25
CA SER A 98 -12.23 -0.48 -18.77
C SER A 98 -13.37 -0.42 -17.76
N THR A 99 -14.18 0.66 -17.83
CA THR A 99 -15.38 0.82 -17.00
C THR A 99 -16.49 1.50 -17.81
N SER A 100 -17.73 1.21 -17.44
CA SER A 100 -18.91 1.92 -17.94
C SER A 100 -19.42 3.02 -16.98
N SER A 101 -18.77 3.19 -15.83
CA SER A 101 -19.17 4.17 -14.81
C SER A 101 -17.94 4.93 -14.28
N GLU A 102 -17.64 4.77 -12.99
CA GLU A 102 -16.43 5.28 -12.38
C GLU A 102 -15.64 4.13 -11.76
N VAL A 103 -14.33 4.20 -11.86
CA VAL A 103 -13.43 3.32 -11.11
C VAL A 103 -12.20 4.08 -10.65
N ASP A 104 -11.69 3.68 -9.49
CA ASP A 104 -10.45 4.17 -8.93
C ASP A 104 -9.63 2.96 -8.44
N LEU A 105 -8.56 2.65 -9.17
CA LEU A 105 -7.64 1.57 -8.84
C LEU A 105 -6.30 2.14 -8.36
N VAL A 106 -5.75 1.49 -7.37
CA VAL A 106 -4.34 1.65 -6.98
C VAL A 106 -3.51 0.60 -7.68
N GLU A 107 -2.43 1.03 -8.30
CA GLU A 107 -1.44 0.18 -8.96
C GLU A 107 -0.19 0.08 -8.08
N CYS A 108 0.17 -1.15 -7.72
CA CYS A 108 1.39 -1.51 -7.02
C CYS A 108 2.21 -2.42 -7.93
N ALA A 109 3.45 -2.05 -8.25
CA ALA A 109 4.28 -2.86 -9.13
C ALA A 109 5.74 -2.88 -8.69
N ALA A 110 6.46 -3.95 -9.03
CA ALA A 110 7.89 -4.09 -8.77
C ALA A 110 8.54 -5.00 -9.82
N GLU A 111 9.80 -4.70 -10.17
CA GLU A 111 10.59 -5.57 -11.05
C GLU A 111 10.83 -6.93 -10.41
N VAL A 112 10.63 -8.00 -11.20
CA VAL A 112 10.85 -9.38 -10.75
C VAL A 112 11.56 -10.20 -11.83
N SER A 113 12.33 -11.20 -11.37
CA SER A 113 13.00 -12.15 -12.25
C SER A 113 12.17 -13.42 -12.45
N GLY A 114 11.41 -13.82 -11.42
CA GLY A 114 10.60 -15.04 -11.42
C GLY A 114 9.30 -14.91 -12.22
N GLU A 115 8.67 -16.06 -12.43
CA GLU A 115 7.36 -16.19 -13.09
C GLU A 115 6.31 -16.56 -12.06
N TYR A 116 5.23 -15.77 -12.03
CA TYR A 116 4.12 -15.93 -11.08
C TYR A 116 2.80 -15.96 -11.86
N PRO A 117 1.79 -16.75 -11.42
CA PRO A 117 0.53 -16.85 -12.14
C PRO A 117 -0.32 -15.60 -11.95
N LEU A 118 -1.18 -15.31 -12.91
CA LEU A 118 -2.28 -14.37 -12.74
C LEU A 118 -3.23 -14.88 -11.66
N GLN A 119 -3.63 -13.99 -10.72
CA GLN A 119 -4.50 -14.34 -9.60
C GLN A 119 -5.49 -13.22 -9.35
N VAL A 120 -6.76 -13.57 -9.19
CA VAL A 120 -7.82 -12.63 -8.77
C VAL A 120 -8.11 -12.84 -7.29
N VAL A 121 -8.06 -11.78 -6.52
CA VAL A 121 -8.40 -11.78 -5.09
C VAL A 121 -9.78 -11.17 -4.93
N ARG A 122 -10.71 -11.95 -4.39
CA ARG A 122 -12.06 -11.47 -4.07
C ARG A 122 -12.09 -10.97 -2.64
N TYR A 123 -12.48 -9.71 -2.46
CA TYR A 123 -12.58 -9.15 -1.12
C TYR A 123 -13.58 -9.90 -0.21
N ALA A 124 -14.61 -10.47 -0.82
CA ALA A 124 -15.54 -11.34 -0.11
C ALA A 124 -14.88 -12.57 0.54
N ASP A 125 -13.76 -13.06 -0.01
CA ASP A 125 -13.01 -14.17 0.58
C ASP A 125 -12.01 -13.65 1.62
N VAL A 126 -11.37 -12.50 1.39
CA VAL A 126 -10.52 -11.81 2.39
C VAL A 126 -11.29 -11.56 3.69
N VAL A 127 -12.55 -11.12 3.60
CA VAL A 127 -13.40 -10.83 4.78
C VAL A 127 -13.68 -12.07 5.63
N LYS A 128 -13.67 -13.26 5.04
CA LYS A 128 -13.92 -14.53 5.74
C LYS A 128 -12.67 -15.10 6.42
N ASP A 129 -11.50 -14.64 6.02
CA ASP A 129 -10.23 -15.14 6.54
C ASP A 129 -9.70 -14.22 7.64
N PRO A 130 -9.68 -14.69 8.92
CA PRO A 130 -9.22 -13.88 10.04
C PRO A 130 -7.71 -13.60 10.01
N THR A 131 -6.94 -14.26 9.16
CA THR A 131 -5.52 -13.96 8.95
C THR A 131 -5.33 -12.80 7.95
N LEU A 132 -6.31 -12.55 7.09
CA LEU A 132 -6.29 -11.50 6.08
C LEU A 132 -7.06 -10.25 6.51
N LYS A 133 -8.13 -10.40 7.32
CA LYS A 133 -8.89 -9.29 7.84
C LYS A 133 -9.12 -9.41 9.34
N PHE A 134 -8.57 -8.46 10.10
CA PHE A 134 -8.68 -8.43 11.55
C PHE A 134 -8.60 -7.01 12.11
N LYS A 135 -9.10 -6.86 13.33
CA LYS A 135 -8.98 -5.64 14.12
C LYS A 135 -7.73 -5.70 14.98
N ALA A 136 -6.94 -4.62 15.00
CA ALA A 136 -5.72 -4.50 15.78
C ALA A 136 -5.73 -3.25 16.66
N GLY A 137 -4.91 -3.27 17.71
CA GLY A 137 -4.67 -2.15 18.63
C GLY A 137 -5.68 -2.06 19.77
N GLY A 138 -5.44 -1.08 20.64
CA GLY A 138 -6.24 -0.74 21.83
C GLY A 138 -7.04 0.56 21.65
N PRO A 139 -7.49 1.17 22.76
CA PRO A 139 -8.41 2.31 22.72
C PRO A 139 -7.94 3.53 21.91
N SER A 140 -6.62 3.76 21.84
CA SER A 140 -6.04 4.89 21.09
C SER A 140 -5.32 4.46 19.80
N THR A 141 -5.39 3.17 19.46
CA THR A 141 -4.64 2.60 18.32
C THR A 141 -5.49 1.61 17.54
N SER A 142 -6.81 1.68 17.68
CA SER A 142 -7.75 0.76 17.05
C SER A 142 -7.83 0.99 15.54
N ARG A 143 -7.68 -0.08 14.78
CA ARG A 143 -7.73 -0.08 13.33
C ARG A 143 -8.15 -1.43 12.77
N ASP A 144 -8.76 -1.40 11.59
CA ASP A 144 -9.07 -2.59 10.79
C ASP A 144 -7.99 -2.77 9.72
N LEU A 145 -7.33 -3.92 9.71
CA LEU A 145 -6.37 -4.32 8.68
C LEU A 145 -7.05 -5.22 7.65
N ASN A 146 -6.70 -5.00 6.38
CA ASN A 146 -7.17 -5.80 5.25
C ASN A 146 -5.95 -6.12 4.38
N ILE A 147 -5.47 -7.35 4.45
CA ILE A 147 -4.36 -7.85 3.63
C ILE A 147 -4.95 -8.39 2.34
N ILE A 148 -4.66 -7.74 1.23
CA ILE A 148 -5.22 -8.12 -0.08
C ILE A 148 -4.23 -8.98 -0.86
N ILE A 149 -2.99 -8.53 -0.94
CA ILE A 149 -1.87 -9.25 -1.58
C ILE A 149 -0.88 -9.62 -0.47
N GLY A 150 -1.05 -10.76 0.14
CA GLY A 150 -0.22 -11.31 1.20
C GLY A 150 0.24 -12.73 0.86
N GLU A 151 0.27 -13.62 1.84
CA GLU A 151 0.59 -15.04 1.64
C GLU A 151 -0.46 -15.78 0.80
N ASN A 152 -1.67 -15.25 0.72
CA ASN A 152 -2.76 -15.73 -0.14
C ASN A 152 -2.47 -15.59 -1.64
N VAL A 153 -1.45 -14.82 -2.03
CA VAL A 153 -1.05 -14.56 -3.42
C VAL A 153 0.40 -14.95 -3.64
N ARG A 154 0.65 -15.79 -4.64
CA ARG A 154 2.01 -16.10 -5.09
C ARG A 154 2.56 -14.93 -5.89
N ALA A 155 3.49 -14.20 -5.30
CA ALA A 155 4.12 -13.00 -5.86
C ALA A 155 5.61 -12.98 -5.55
N GLY A 156 6.37 -12.19 -6.29
CA GLY A 156 7.80 -12.06 -6.11
C GLY A 156 8.18 -11.12 -4.98
N ARG A 157 7.70 -9.88 -5.03
CA ARG A 157 8.08 -8.81 -4.11
C ARG A 157 6.90 -8.14 -3.44
N ILE A 158 5.80 -7.88 -4.19
CA ILE A 158 4.74 -7.01 -3.72
C ILE A 158 3.89 -7.65 -2.61
N VAL A 159 3.60 -6.83 -1.59
CA VAL A 159 2.61 -7.07 -0.54
C VAL A 159 1.76 -5.81 -0.46
N ALA A 160 0.44 -5.94 -0.43
CA ALA A 160 -0.44 -4.79 -0.42
C ALA A 160 -1.75 -5.04 0.32
N GLY A 161 -2.28 -3.97 0.90
CA GLY A 161 -3.56 -3.98 1.55
C GLY A 161 -3.97 -2.58 1.98
N PHE A 162 -4.95 -2.48 2.85
CA PHE A 162 -5.36 -1.19 3.38
C PHE A 162 -5.75 -1.27 4.86
N THR A 163 -5.59 -0.12 5.52
CA THR A 163 -5.93 0.08 6.93
C THR A 163 -6.96 1.19 7.05
N ARG A 164 -7.96 0.98 7.91
CA ARG A 164 -8.91 2.00 8.34
C ARG A 164 -8.78 2.20 9.85
N SER A 165 -8.45 3.42 10.27
CA SER A 165 -8.34 3.72 11.71
C SER A 165 -9.70 4.03 12.32
N ALA A 166 -9.82 3.82 13.64
CA ALA A 166 -10.85 4.52 14.41
C ALA A 166 -10.53 6.03 14.46
N PRO A 167 -11.55 6.91 14.59
CA PRO A 167 -11.34 8.35 14.64
C PRO A 167 -10.37 8.78 15.75
N GLY A 168 -9.42 9.65 15.42
CA GLY A 168 -8.42 10.19 16.35
C GLY A 168 -7.35 9.20 16.81
N ASN A 169 -7.30 8.00 16.23
CA ASN A 169 -6.39 6.96 16.68
C ASN A 169 -5.05 6.99 15.93
N TRP A 170 -4.02 6.49 16.60
CA TRP A 170 -2.75 6.15 15.99
C TRP A 170 -2.88 4.86 15.19
N THR A 171 -2.11 4.78 14.11
CA THR A 171 -1.93 3.56 13.32
C THR A 171 -0.45 3.35 13.00
N SER A 172 -0.12 2.23 12.35
CA SER A 172 1.27 1.77 12.25
C SER A 172 1.92 1.75 13.65
N TRP A 173 1.13 1.31 14.61
CA TRP A 173 1.46 1.33 16.03
C TRP A 173 1.63 -0.09 16.60
N PRO A 174 2.67 -0.34 17.44
CA PRO A 174 3.71 0.60 17.88
C PRO A 174 4.57 1.07 16.70
N PRO A 175 5.37 2.15 16.87
CA PRO A 175 6.34 2.56 15.86
C PRO A 175 7.24 1.38 15.51
N HIS A 176 7.32 1.04 14.23
CA HIS A 176 8.08 -0.10 13.74
C HIS A 176 8.73 0.21 12.40
N GLU A 177 9.73 -0.59 12.05
CA GLU A 177 10.42 -0.52 10.78
C GLU A 177 10.66 -1.94 10.23
N HIS A 178 10.81 -2.05 8.93
CA HIS A 178 11.13 -3.29 8.22
C HIS A 178 12.17 -3.06 7.11
N THR A 179 13.03 -2.07 7.32
CA THR A 179 14.02 -1.55 6.36
C THR A 179 14.89 -2.64 5.72
N ALA A 180 15.23 -3.68 6.48
CA ALA A 180 16.07 -4.77 5.98
C ALA A 180 15.34 -5.72 5.00
N LEU A 181 14.00 -5.74 5.04
CA LEU A 181 13.17 -6.67 4.28
C LEU A 181 12.36 -5.99 3.18
N LEU A 182 11.74 -4.87 3.52
CA LEU A 182 10.71 -4.23 2.70
C LEU A 182 10.91 -2.73 2.64
N GLU A 183 10.65 -2.13 1.50
CA GLU A 183 10.35 -0.71 1.35
C GLU A 183 8.85 -0.53 1.18
N GLU A 184 8.31 0.64 1.51
CA GLU A 184 6.87 0.84 1.61
C GLU A 184 6.40 2.20 1.11
N VAL A 185 5.14 2.26 0.65
CA VAL A 185 4.40 3.48 0.32
C VAL A 185 3.03 3.41 0.99
N TYR A 186 2.64 4.49 1.69
CA TYR A 186 1.26 4.72 2.10
C TYR A 186 0.58 5.67 1.15
N VAL A 187 -0.62 5.33 0.70
CA VAL A 187 -1.49 6.20 -0.09
C VAL A 187 -2.78 6.44 0.69
N TYR A 188 -3.01 7.69 1.07
CA TYR A 188 -4.18 8.05 1.87
C TYR A 188 -5.43 8.13 1.01
N PHE A 189 -6.54 7.60 1.53
CA PHE A 189 -7.80 7.51 0.82
C PHE A 189 -9.00 7.68 1.75
N ASP A 190 -10.15 8.07 1.18
CA ASP A 190 -11.41 8.19 1.92
C ASP A 190 -11.27 9.06 3.17
N MET A 191 -10.62 10.20 2.98
CA MET A 191 -10.38 11.25 3.98
C MET A 191 -10.95 12.60 3.50
N PRO A 192 -12.30 12.71 3.39
CA PRO A 192 -12.91 13.92 2.86
C PRO A 192 -12.61 15.14 3.75
N PRO A 193 -12.41 16.33 3.17
CA PRO A 193 -12.19 17.55 3.95
C PRO A 193 -13.28 17.76 5.01
N PRO A 194 -12.95 18.20 6.24
CA PRO A 194 -11.65 18.73 6.68
C PRO A 194 -10.70 17.67 7.25
N ALA A 195 -10.93 16.36 7.03
CA ALA A 195 -10.08 15.30 7.55
C ALA A 195 -8.62 15.46 7.14
N PHE A 196 -7.73 15.18 8.07
CA PHE A 196 -6.28 15.07 7.85
C PHE A 196 -5.67 14.10 8.87
N GLY A 197 -4.45 13.66 8.59
CA GLY A 197 -3.61 12.95 9.54
C GLY A 197 -2.22 13.57 9.62
N ILE A 198 -1.40 13.03 10.52
CA ILE A 198 0.03 13.34 10.62
C ILE A 198 0.78 12.04 10.40
N GLN A 199 1.69 12.03 9.43
CA GLN A 199 2.65 10.94 9.18
C GLN A 199 4.02 11.35 9.67
N MET A 200 4.68 10.43 10.35
CA MET A 200 6.07 10.56 10.75
C MET A 200 6.92 9.50 10.03
N VAL A 201 8.15 9.85 9.66
CA VAL A 201 9.17 8.87 9.24
C VAL A 201 10.49 9.29 9.87
N TYR A 202 11.17 8.35 10.57
CA TYR A 202 12.41 8.65 11.26
C TYR A 202 13.28 7.41 11.45
N THR A 203 14.59 7.63 11.44
CA THR A 203 15.60 6.60 11.70
C THR A 203 16.08 6.63 13.14
N ALA A 204 15.94 7.78 13.84
CA ALA A 204 16.25 7.96 15.24
C ALA A 204 15.07 8.59 15.99
N PRO A 205 14.64 8.03 17.16
CA PRO A 205 13.43 8.47 17.85
C PRO A 205 13.46 9.92 18.33
N ASP A 206 14.64 10.45 18.62
CA ASP A 206 14.86 11.80 19.12
C ASP A 206 15.00 12.85 18.01
N LYS A 207 15.02 12.41 16.74
CA LYS A 207 15.24 13.29 15.59
C LYS A 207 14.40 12.85 14.41
N PRO A 208 13.08 13.10 14.41
CA PRO A 208 12.24 12.75 13.28
C PRO A 208 12.65 13.56 12.04
N GLU A 209 13.01 12.84 10.96
CA GLU A 209 13.41 13.45 9.70
C GLU A 209 12.21 13.98 8.92
N PHE A 210 11.05 13.33 9.04
CA PHE A 210 9.82 13.71 8.36
C PHE A 210 8.65 13.71 9.32
N VAL A 211 7.95 14.84 9.40
CA VAL A 211 6.66 15.00 10.08
C VAL A 211 5.80 15.89 9.20
N ASN A 212 4.73 15.36 8.65
CA ASN A 212 3.90 16.14 7.74
C ASN A 212 2.41 15.83 7.89
N VAL A 213 1.59 16.82 7.57
CA VAL A 213 0.15 16.65 7.41
C VAL A 213 -0.13 15.92 6.12
N VAL A 214 -0.97 14.89 6.19
CA VAL A 214 -1.40 14.09 5.04
C VAL A 214 -2.90 14.17 4.84
N ARG A 215 -3.32 14.13 3.59
CA ARG A 215 -4.72 14.26 3.15
C ARG A 215 -5.06 13.19 2.11
N ASP A 216 -6.30 13.14 1.74
CA ASP A 216 -6.77 12.26 0.67
C ASP A 216 -5.95 12.42 -0.62
N GLY A 217 -5.50 11.31 -1.18
CA GLY A 217 -4.68 11.28 -2.39
C GLY A 217 -3.20 11.58 -2.21
N ASP A 218 -2.72 11.89 -1.00
CA ASP A 218 -1.28 11.98 -0.75
C ASP A 218 -0.66 10.59 -0.68
N ALA A 219 0.60 10.49 -1.10
CA ALA A 219 1.43 9.30 -0.95
C ALA A 219 2.69 9.62 -0.16
N VAL A 220 3.00 8.82 0.87
CA VAL A 220 4.23 8.97 1.66
C VAL A 220 5.09 7.72 1.52
N LEU A 221 6.38 7.92 1.28
CA LEU A 221 7.36 6.87 1.07
C LEU A 221 8.11 6.56 2.35
N MET A 222 8.30 5.28 2.62
CA MET A 222 9.11 4.74 3.72
C MET A 222 10.19 3.82 3.13
N PRO A 223 11.26 4.38 2.55
CA PRO A 223 12.40 3.57 2.09
C PRO A 223 13.14 2.94 3.28
N ALA A 224 12.99 3.52 4.46
CA ALA A 224 13.56 3.06 5.72
C ALA A 224 12.91 3.77 6.91
N GLY A 225 13.08 3.21 8.12
CA GLY A 225 12.78 3.85 9.38
C GLY A 225 11.39 3.58 9.94
N PHE A 226 11.20 4.04 11.17
CA PHE A 226 9.92 3.98 11.89
C PHE A 226 8.93 4.96 11.27
N HIS A 227 7.65 4.54 11.13
CA HIS A 227 6.68 5.31 10.36
C HIS A 227 5.25 5.34 10.94
N PRO A 228 5.08 5.68 12.24
CA PRO A 228 3.75 5.81 12.83
C PRO A 228 2.98 6.99 12.23
N ASN A 229 1.65 6.89 12.26
CA ASN A 229 0.78 7.99 11.87
C ASN A 229 -0.43 8.11 12.78
N VAL A 230 -1.11 9.25 12.76
CA VAL A 230 -2.25 9.54 13.62
C VAL A 230 -3.31 10.34 12.89
N ALA A 231 -4.59 10.01 13.15
CA ALA A 231 -5.72 10.76 12.66
C ALA A 231 -5.98 12.03 13.47
N ALA A 232 -6.50 13.07 12.82
CA ALA A 232 -7.08 14.22 13.53
C ALA A 232 -8.27 13.79 14.39
N PRO A 233 -8.49 14.37 15.57
CA PRO A 233 -9.64 14.06 16.42
C PRO A 233 -10.97 14.14 15.65
N GLY A 234 -11.83 13.14 15.80
CA GLY A 234 -13.13 13.05 15.12
C GLY A 234 -13.07 12.56 13.67
N HIS A 235 -11.89 12.35 13.10
CA HIS A 235 -11.67 11.85 11.74
C HIS A 235 -10.80 10.60 11.76
N SER A 236 -10.93 9.75 10.73
CA SER A 236 -10.08 8.58 10.52
C SER A 236 -8.91 8.93 9.62
N ILE A 237 -7.78 8.22 9.79
CA ILE A 237 -6.70 8.15 8.83
C ILE A 237 -6.76 6.78 8.16
N ASN A 238 -7.04 6.77 6.86
CA ASN A 238 -7.15 5.55 6.07
C ASN A 238 -6.06 5.56 5.02
N PHE A 239 -5.38 4.44 4.86
CA PHE A 239 -4.31 4.34 3.86
C PHE A 239 -4.21 2.94 3.27
N ILE A 240 -3.87 2.91 2.00
CA ILE A 240 -3.40 1.73 1.31
C ILE A 240 -1.91 1.66 1.59
N TRP A 241 -1.44 0.52 2.06
CA TRP A 241 -0.03 0.23 2.20
C TRP A 241 0.39 -0.74 1.10
N MET A 242 1.50 -0.41 0.48
CA MET A 242 2.14 -1.19 -0.58
C MET A 242 3.60 -1.35 -0.23
N MET A 243 4.09 -2.57 -0.30
CA MET A 243 5.48 -2.90 0.02
C MET A 243 6.11 -3.67 -1.14
N ALA A 244 7.42 -3.54 -1.28
CA ALA A 244 8.21 -4.40 -2.13
C ALA A 244 9.37 -5.02 -1.35
N ALA A 245 9.50 -6.35 -1.45
CA ALA A 245 10.59 -7.09 -0.85
C ALA A 245 11.93 -6.75 -1.51
N ARG A 246 12.99 -6.53 -0.70
CA ARG A 246 14.33 -6.25 -1.21
C ARG A 246 14.90 -7.45 -1.95
N ARG A 247 14.75 -8.65 -1.40
CA ARG A 247 15.07 -9.91 -2.09
C ARG A 247 13.78 -10.61 -2.47
N GLU A 248 13.63 -10.87 -3.75
CA GLU A 248 12.47 -11.54 -4.34
C GLU A 248 12.14 -12.83 -3.60
N VAL A 249 10.88 -13.03 -3.22
CA VAL A 249 10.33 -14.14 -2.42
C VAL A 249 10.88 -14.19 -0.98
N GLN A 250 12.20 -14.11 -0.81
CA GLN A 250 12.86 -14.35 0.48
C GLN A 250 12.49 -13.32 1.55
N ASP A 251 12.38 -12.05 1.18
CA ASP A 251 12.06 -10.96 2.11
C ASP A 251 10.58 -10.59 2.10
N ARG A 252 9.77 -11.27 1.30
CA ARG A 252 8.34 -11.02 1.17
C ARG A 252 7.59 -11.57 2.40
N LEU A 253 7.73 -10.89 3.52
CA LEU A 253 7.18 -11.30 4.82
C LEU A 253 6.39 -10.16 5.45
N PHE A 254 5.04 -10.24 5.41
CA PHE A 254 4.18 -9.31 6.15
C PHE A 254 4.34 -9.54 7.67
N GLY A 255 4.49 -8.44 8.44
CA GLY A 255 4.65 -8.50 9.90
C GLY A 255 6.07 -8.83 10.38
N GLY A 256 7.04 -9.00 9.48
CA GLY A 256 8.46 -9.08 9.81
C GLY A 256 9.03 -7.70 10.18
N VAL A 257 8.74 -7.19 11.37
CA VAL A 257 9.07 -5.83 11.79
C VAL A 257 9.97 -5.79 13.03
N ASN A 258 10.75 -4.71 13.15
CA ASN A 258 11.43 -4.31 14.36
C ASN A 258 10.65 -3.18 15.02
N VAL A 259 10.18 -3.40 16.24
CA VAL A 259 9.47 -2.38 17.03
C VAL A 259 10.50 -1.46 17.68
N GLN A 260 10.20 -0.16 17.73
CA GLN A 260 11.03 0.82 18.41
C GLN A 260 11.22 0.44 19.89
N PRO A 261 12.46 0.42 20.40
CA PRO A 261 12.72 0.10 21.81
C PRO A 261 11.90 0.99 22.76
N GLY A 262 11.36 0.38 23.81
CA GLY A 262 10.51 1.04 24.80
C GLY A 262 9.01 0.97 24.54
N PHE A 263 8.59 0.43 23.38
CA PHE A 263 7.18 0.16 23.09
C PHE A 263 6.87 -1.33 23.27
N ASP A 264 5.71 -1.60 23.88
CA ASP A 264 5.19 -2.97 24.00
C ASP A 264 4.61 -3.46 22.66
N THR A 265 4.85 -4.71 22.34
CA THR A 265 4.30 -5.39 21.15
C THR A 265 2.96 -6.07 21.42
N ALA A 266 2.54 -6.17 22.68
CA ALA A 266 1.27 -6.82 23.05
C ALA A 266 0.07 -6.06 22.48
N GLY A 267 -0.87 -6.79 21.88
CA GLY A 267 -2.10 -6.22 21.32
C GLY A 267 -1.93 -5.38 20.05
N THR A 268 -0.80 -5.48 19.38
CA THR A 268 -0.52 -4.72 18.15
C THR A 268 -1.27 -5.25 16.93
N GLY A 269 -1.72 -6.51 16.96
CA GLY A 269 -2.26 -7.25 15.84
C GLY A 269 -1.19 -7.87 14.94
N LEU A 270 0.09 -7.51 15.13
CA LEU A 270 1.20 -8.13 14.41
C LEU A 270 1.40 -9.61 14.80
N GLU A 271 0.89 -10.00 15.95
CA GLU A 271 0.90 -11.39 16.42
C GLU A 271 0.01 -12.30 15.54
N ALA A 272 -1.04 -11.76 14.94
CA ALA A 272 -1.93 -12.52 14.06
C ALA A 272 -1.25 -12.90 12.74
N SER A 273 -0.28 -12.11 12.29
CA SER A 273 0.49 -12.37 11.08
C SER A 273 1.67 -13.33 11.27
N ARG A 274 1.94 -13.76 12.51
CA ARG A 274 3.05 -14.68 12.86
C ARG A 274 2.60 -16.12 13.14
N LYS A 275 1.33 -16.42 12.94
CA LYS A 275 0.75 -17.77 13.03
C LYS A 275 0.54 -18.32 11.63
#